data_c1c4df7d03e2e08f6e0d3269c7335d53
#
_entry.id   c1c4df7d03e2e08f6e0d3269c7335d53
#
_cell.length_a   1.000
_cell.length_b   1.000
_cell.length_c   1.000
_cell.angle_alpha   90.00
_cell.angle_beta   90.00
_cell.angle_gamma   90.00
#
_symmetry.space_group_name_H-M   'P 1'
#
loop_
_entity.id
_entity.type
_entity.pdbx_description
1 polymer ?
#
loop_
_entity_poly.entity_id
_entity_poly.type
_entity_poly.pdbx_seq_one_letter_code
_entity_poly.pdbx_strand_id
1 'polypeptide(L)'
;PSGIFTIPQNGAAHGYHYCDLITMGTAANTHYHFDLEAYAWHYTPGSQPMVTNPMPDFLHHYNSIEVCVKNPVINQFYFDLKTFDQMTEVLDANSFVRAEIIKTLMRVHEIVYYSPDDTDKETFLAAIKEAQKELTKLYQYKNTSLAPVAKLVGHSHMDTAWHWPIDQTIKKCARTFSNQLKLMEEYPEYRFIQSSSYHSYMMKVHYPSLYEGMKKTIASGRYEPNGAVWVECDCNIPGGEWMVRQFVWGQLYTQKEFDYLSDCFWLPDTFGYSAALPQIMKGCGVDYFLTTKMAWGDTNEFPYDTFYWEGIDGTRVFTHTNRTHIWPDAQQLLECVNGC
;
A
#
# COMPACT_ATOMS: atom_id res chain seq x y z
N PRO A 1 -9.67 -4.50 23.37
CA PRO A 1 -9.88 -4.24 21.94
C PRO A 1 -9.62 -5.53 21.16
N SER A 2 -10.60 -5.92 20.35
CA SER A 2 -10.43 -7.02 19.41
C SER A 2 -9.81 -6.44 18.13
N GLY A 3 -8.70 -6.99 17.70
CA GLY A 3 -8.01 -6.59 16.48
C GLY A 3 -7.39 -7.79 15.79
N ILE A 4 -7.21 -7.70 14.49
CA ILE A 4 -6.44 -8.67 13.71
C ILE A 4 -5.03 -8.12 13.63
N PHE A 5 -4.07 -8.91 14.10
CA PHE A 5 -2.66 -8.56 14.08
C PHE A 5 -1.93 -9.40 13.04
N THR A 6 -1.04 -8.78 12.30
CA THR A 6 -0.22 -9.49 11.33
C THR A 6 1.23 -9.50 11.79
N ILE A 7 1.81 -10.70 11.81
CA ILE A 7 3.21 -10.89 12.12
C ILE A 7 3.94 -11.12 10.80
N PRO A 8 4.87 -10.25 10.40
CA PRO A 8 5.60 -10.40 9.14
C PRO A 8 6.49 -11.64 9.18
N GLN A 9 6.61 -12.31 8.04
CA GLN A 9 7.61 -13.35 7.86
C GLN A 9 8.99 -12.72 7.69
N ASN A 10 9.99 -13.27 8.36
CA ASN A 10 11.37 -12.93 8.09
C ASN A 10 11.75 -13.30 6.65
N GLY A 11 12.34 -12.36 5.92
CA GLY A 11 12.80 -12.55 4.56
C GLY A 11 11.76 -12.30 3.47
N ALA A 12 10.51 -12.03 3.80
CA ALA A 12 9.60 -11.46 2.83
C ALA A 12 9.93 -9.97 2.64
N ALA A 13 10.26 -9.58 1.41
CA ALA A 13 10.55 -8.19 1.07
C ALA A 13 9.34 -7.24 1.26
N HIS A 14 8.25 -7.72 1.80
CA HIS A 14 6.95 -7.12 1.76
C HIS A 14 6.45 -6.78 3.17
N GLY A 15 6.85 -5.63 3.61
CA GLY A 15 6.20 -4.93 4.69
C GLY A 15 6.66 -5.34 6.08
N TYR A 16 7.40 -4.47 6.66
CA TYR A 16 7.53 -4.39 8.09
C TYR A 16 6.22 -3.86 8.67
N HIS A 17 5.28 -4.73 8.89
CA HIS A 17 4.10 -4.38 9.68
C HIS A 17 4.49 -4.50 11.14
N TYR A 18 5.01 -3.41 11.66
CA TYR A 18 5.25 -3.32 13.08
C TYR A 18 3.96 -3.00 13.80
N CYS A 19 3.54 -3.95 14.60
CA CYS A 19 2.84 -3.68 15.81
C CYS A 19 1.54 -2.91 15.66
N ASP A 20 0.49 -3.64 15.50
CA ASP A 20 -0.79 -3.07 15.83
C ASP A 20 -0.80 -2.56 17.26
N LEU A 21 -1.32 -1.37 17.44
CA LEU A 21 -1.48 -0.79 18.73
C LEU A 21 -2.49 -1.62 19.53
N ILE A 22 -2.02 -2.37 20.52
CA ILE A 22 -2.91 -3.12 21.41
C ILE A 22 -3.71 -2.17 22.26
N THR A 23 -3.07 -1.11 22.76
CA THR A 23 -3.72 -0.08 23.57
C THR A 23 -2.85 1.18 23.71
N MET A 24 -3.52 2.31 23.88
CA MET A 24 -2.90 3.57 24.32
C MET A 24 -3.03 3.69 25.85
N GLY A 25 -2.07 3.13 26.55
CA GLY A 25 -2.06 3.11 28.01
C GLY A 25 -2.90 1.98 28.59
N THR A 26 -2.25 1.16 29.36
CA THR A 26 -2.83 -0.01 30.00
C THR A 26 -2.75 0.15 31.49
N ALA A 27 -3.85 -0.13 32.19
CA ALA A 27 -3.82 -0.24 33.65
C ALA A 27 -2.91 -1.42 34.05
N ALA A 28 -2.22 -1.28 35.17
CA ALA A 28 -1.42 -2.35 35.72
C ALA A 28 -2.29 -3.60 35.93
N ASN A 29 -1.72 -4.77 35.65
CA ASN A 29 -2.39 -6.08 35.75
C ASN A 29 -3.53 -6.31 34.75
N THR A 30 -3.58 -5.61 33.63
CA THR A 30 -4.47 -5.95 32.53
C THR A 30 -3.94 -7.19 31.80
N HIS A 31 -4.80 -8.18 31.59
CA HIS A 31 -4.50 -9.41 30.86
C HIS A 31 -5.05 -9.32 29.44
N TYR A 32 -4.24 -9.72 28.48
CA TYR A 32 -4.61 -9.84 27.08
C TYR A 32 -4.51 -11.30 26.65
N HIS A 33 -5.48 -11.74 25.87
CA HIS A 33 -5.47 -13.04 25.24
C HIS A 33 -5.23 -12.87 23.75
N PHE A 34 -4.34 -13.68 23.18
CA PHE A 34 -3.99 -13.67 21.77
C PHE A 34 -4.21 -15.06 21.20
N ASP A 35 -5.01 -15.15 20.16
CA ASP A 35 -5.11 -16.32 19.31
C ASP A 35 -4.22 -16.12 18.08
N LEU A 36 -3.30 -17.05 17.88
CA LEU A 36 -2.32 -16.98 16.81
C LEU A 36 -2.60 -18.05 15.77
N GLU A 37 -2.84 -17.65 14.55
CA GLU A 37 -2.93 -18.53 13.41
C GLU A 37 -1.63 -18.47 12.60
N ALA A 38 -0.85 -19.55 12.59
CA ALA A 38 0.35 -19.68 11.77
C ALA A 38 -0.02 -20.23 10.40
N TYR A 39 0.46 -19.55 9.36
CA TYR A 39 0.32 -20.00 7.98
C TYR A 39 1.67 -19.99 7.28
N ALA A 40 2.05 -21.14 6.74
CA ALA A 40 3.23 -21.29 5.90
C ALA A 40 2.82 -21.44 4.43
N TRP A 41 3.51 -20.72 3.53
CA TRP A 41 3.31 -20.83 2.09
C TRP A 41 3.67 -22.23 1.59
N HIS A 42 3.04 -22.63 0.47
CA HIS A 42 3.27 -23.94 -0.13
C HIS A 42 4.57 -24.03 -0.97
N TYR A 43 5.42 -23.03 -0.97
CA TYR A 43 6.63 -23.04 -1.78
C TYR A 43 7.89 -22.64 -0.97
N THR A 44 9.03 -23.11 -1.44
CA THR A 44 10.32 -22.77 -0.86
C THR A 44 10.66 -21.30 -1.14
N PRO A 45 11.09 -20.52 -0.14
CA PRO A 45 11.55 -19.16 -0.36
C PRO A 45 12.64 -19.08 -1.42
N GLY A 46 12.49 -18.12 -2.36
CA GLY A 46 13.43 -17.92 -3.48
C GLY A 46 13.17 -18.78 -4.70
N SER A 47 12.20 -19.70 -4.67
CA SER A 47 11.76 -20.44 -5.87
C SER A 47 10.53 -19.81 -6.49
N GLN A 48 10.40 -19.95 -7.80
CA GLN A 48 9.20 -19.54 -8.52
C GLN A 48 8.04 -20.46 -8.10
N PRO A 49 6.88 -19.93 -7.68
CA PRO A 49 5.75 -20.75 -7.20
C PRO A 49 5.25 -21.79 -8.21
N MET A 50 5.45 -21.54 -9.50
CA MET A 50 5.02 -22.43 -10.58
C MET A 50 5.91 -23.65 -10.81
N VAL A 51 7.09 -23.72 -10.20
CA VAL A 51 8.13 -24.69 -10.57
C VAL A 51 8.41 -25.70 -9.47
N THR A 52 7.95 -25.47 -8.26
CA THR A 52 8.30 -26.32 -7.11
C THR A 52 7.11 -26.97 -6.46
N ASN A 53 7.20 -28.28 -6.34
CA ASN A 53 6.39 -28.99 -5.36
C ASN A 53 6.79 -28.53 -3.93
N PRO A 54 5.85 -28.50 -2.98
CA PRO A 54 6.19 -28.26 -1.60
C PRO A 54 7.31 -29.21 -1.16
N MET A 55 8.36 -28.69 -0.59
CA MET A 55 9.42 -29.52 0.00
C MET A 55 8.87 -30.11 1.29
N PRO A 56 8.66 -31.41 1.41
CA PRO A 56 8.02 -32.03 2.58
C PRO A 56 8.84 -31.83 3.87
N ASP A 57 10.13 -31.58 3.74
CA ASP A 57 11.05 -31.40 4.86
C ASP A 57 11.37 -29.92 5.16
N PHE A 58 10.73 -28.97 4.48
CA PHE A 58 10.95 -27.57 4.73
C PHE A 58 10.07 -27.08 5.89
N LEU A 59 10.70 -26.73 6.99
CA LEU A 59 10.03 -26.17 8.16
C LEU A 59 10.21 -24.63 8.16
N HIS A 60 9.10 -23.92 8.17
CA HIS A 60 9.11 -22.50 8.45
C HIS A 60 9.31 -22.28 9.95
N HIS A 61 10.30 -21.45 10.29
CA HIS A 61 10.54 -21.03 11.65
C HIS A 61 10.14 -19.55 11.80
N TYR A 62 9.48 -19.22 12.87
CA TYR A 62 9.37 -17.82 13.29
C TYR A 62 10.38 -17.58 14.43
N ASN A 63 10.96 -16.40 14.47
CA ASN A 63 12.02 -16.10 15.41
C ASN A 63 11.47 -15.72 16.78
N SER A 64 10.48 -14.85 16.81
CA SER A 64 9.90 -14.37 18.06
C SER A 64 8.51 -13.77 17.86
N ILE A 65 7.78 -13.68 18.96
CA ILE A 65 6.59 -12.84 19.12
C ILE A 65 6.93 -11.89 20.26
N GLU A 66 6.96 -10.59 19.95
CA GLU A 66 7.38 -9.58 20.89
C GLU A 66 6.25 -8.59 21.16
N VAL A 67 6.07 -8.24 22.41
CA VAL A 67 5.25 -7.10 22.80
C VAL A 67 6.17 -5.94 23.14
N CYS A 68 6.07 -4.87 22.40
CA CYS A 68 6.94 -3.72 22.58
C CYS A 68 6.13 -2.42 22.75
N VAL A 69 6.78 -1.43 23.31
CA VAL A 69 6.24 -0.07 23.41
C VAL A 69 6.86 0.77 22.33
N LYS A 70 6.03 1.18 21.34
CA LYS A 70 6.47 2.08 20.28
C LYS A 70 6.70 3.48 20.89
N ASN A 71 7.94 3.99 20.75
CA ASN A 71 8.26 5.35 21.13
C ASN A 71 8.00 6.29 19.94
N PRO A 72 7.05 7.23 20.01
CA PRO A 72 6.70 8.07 18.88
C PRO A 72 7.84 9.00 18.44
N VAL A 73 8.68 9.45 19.38
CA VAL A 73 9.82 10.32 19.08
C VAL A 73 10.89 9.59 18.26
N ILE A 74 11.22 8.36 18.66
CA ILE A 74 12.19 7.52 17.93
C ILE A 74 11.60 7.16 16.56
N ASN A 75 10.34 6.81 16.50
CA ASN A 75 9.67 6.45 15.25
C ASN A 75 9.69 7.61 14.23
N GLN A 76 9.34 8.82 14.66
CA GLN A 76 9.37 10.00 13.79
C GLN A 76 10.81 10.29 13.33
N PHE A 77 11.77 10.28 14.26
CA PHE A 77 13.16 10.48 13.94
C PHE A 77 13.68 9.46 12.91
N TYR A 78 13.33 8.19 13.06
CA TYR A 78 13.73 7.14 12.12
C TYR A 78 13.22 7.41 10.70
N PHE A 79 11.95 7.77 10.55
CA PHE A 79 11.39 8.03 9.22
C PHE A 79 11.94 9.32 8.60
N ASP A 80 12.15 10.35 9.39
CA ASP A 80 12.75 11.60 8.90
C ASP A 80 14.20 11.35 8.45
N LEU A 81 14.98 10.65 9.27
CA LEU A 81 16.36 10.28 8.95
C LEU A 81 16.42 9.47 7.66
N LYS A 82 15.60 8.42 7.55
CA LYS A 82 15.50 7.57 6.36
C LYS A 82 15.13 8.38 5.11
N THR A 83 14.17 9.28 5.22
CA THR A 83 13.72 10.10 4.09
C THR A 83 14.84 11.03 3.59
N PHE A 84 15.52 11.72 4.51
CA PHE A 84 16.63 12.60 4.13
C PHE A 84 17.83 11.84 3.59
N ASP A 85 18.12 10.66 4.13
CA ASP A 85 19.16 9.77 3.60
C ASP A 85 18.86 9.38 2.15
N GLN A 86 17.67 8.86 1.86
CA GLN A 86 17.23 8.54 0.50
C GLN A 86 17.25 9.76 -0.44
N MET A 87 16.92 10.95 0.05
CA MET A 87 17.02 12.17 -0.75
C MET A 87 18.46 12.49 -1.17
N THR A 88 19.47 12.11 -0.37
CA THR A 88 20.87 12.32 -0.78
C THR A 88 21.29 11.46 -1.96
N GLU A 89 20.63 10.33 -2.17
CA GLU A 89 20.93 9.43 -3.28
C GLU A 89 20.35 9.93 -4.61
N VAL A 90 19.21 10.62 -4.57
CA VAL A 90 18.44 10.99 -5.78
C VAL A 90 18.58 12.45 -6.20
N LEU A 91 18.95 13.35 -5.28
CA LEU A 91 19.17 14.75 -5.61
C LEU A 91 20.47 14.94 -6.41
N ASP A 92 20.46 15.90 -7.34
CA ASP A 92 21.64 16.25 -8.12
C ASP A 92 22.86 16.48 -7.23
N ALA A 93 24.02 15.92 -7.63
CA ALA A 93 25.27 15.98 -6.88
C ALA A 93 25.74 17.41 -6.56
N ASN A 94 25.38 18.38 -7.40
CA ASN A 94 25.72 19.79 -7.25
C ASN A 94 24.60 20.59 -6.56
N SER A 95 23.54 19.94 -6.12
CA SER A 95 22.45 20.60 -5.43
C SER A 95 22.88 21.15 -4.08
N PHE A 96 22.63 22.42 -3.85
CA PHE A 96 22.82 23.05 -2.54
C PHE A 96 22.02 22.35 -1.45
N VAL A 97 20.78 21.98 -1.74
CA VAL A 97 19.89 21.27 -0.80
C VAL A 97 20.51 19.92 -0.41
N ARG A 98 21.04 19.17 -1.38
CA ARG A 98 21.75 17.90 -1.11
C ARG A 98 22.94 18.10 -0.16
N ALA A 99 23.75 19.14 -0.41
CA ALA A 99 24.89 19.43 0.45
C ALA A 99 24.48 19.78 1.88
N GLU A 100 23.42 20.55 2.06
CA GLU A 100 22.89 20.87 3.38
C GLU A 100 22.27 19.65 4.09
N ILE A 101 21.61 18.75 3.36
CA ILE A 101 21.12 17.48 3.92
C ILE A 101 22.32 16.65 4.44
N ILE A 102 23.34 16.42 3.61
CA ILE A 102 24.53 15.65 4.00
C ILE A 102 25.19 16.25 5.25
N LYS A 103 25.41 17.55 5.26
CA LYS A 103 25.99 18.25 6.41
C LYS A 103 25.15 18.08 7.68
N THR A 104 23.80 18.14 7.54
CA THR A 104 22.89 17.93 8.66
C THR A 104 22.94 16.49 9.15
N LEU A 105 22.97 15.50 8.23
CA LEU A 105 23.06 14.09 8.59
C LEU A 105 24.38 13.77 9.30
N MET A 106 25.50 14.36 8.88
CA MET A 106 26.77 14.24 9.60
C MET A 106 26.66 14.77 11.05
N ARG A 107 26.04 15.94 11.22
CA ARG A 107 25.81 16.49 12.56
C ARG A 107 24.86 15.63 13.40
N VAL A 108 23.81 15.09 12.79
CA VAL A 108 22.90 14.14 13.44
C VAL A 108 23.67 12.89 13.90
N HIS A 109 24.56 12.37 13.04
CA HIS A 109 25.43 11.24 13.40
C HIS A 109 26.32 11.55 14.62
N GLU A 110 26.92 12.74 14.69
CA GLU A 110 27.73 13.18 15.85
C GLU A 110 26.90 13.25 17.13
N ILE A 111 25.63 13.70 17.05
CA ILE A 111 24.73 13.82 18.22
C ILE A 111 24.26 12.44 18.70
N VAL A 112 23.93 11.54 17.77
CA VAL A 112 23.34 10.23 18.05
C VAL A 112 24.38 9.13 18.06
N TYR A 113 25.68 9.48 18.09
CA TYR A 113 26.73 8.48 18.26
C TYR A 113 26.48 7.67 19.54
N TYR A 114 26.15 6.39 19.32
CA TYR A 114 25.52 5.56 20.31
C TYR A 114 26.21 4.20 20.40
N SER A 115 26.61 3.84 21.59
CA SER A 115 26.99 2.46 21.92
C SER A 115 25.82 1.81 22.68
N PRO A 116 25.19 0.75 22.14
CA PRO A 116 24.07 0.09 22.79
C PRO A 116 24.37 -0.40 24.22
N ASP A 117 25.62 -0.75 24.46
CA ASP A 117 26.06 -1.36 25.71
C ASP A 117 26.39 -0.32 26.80
N ASP A 118 26.64 0.94 26.44
CA ASP A 118 27.17 1.97 27.33
C ASP A 118 26.20 3.15 27.55
N THR A 119 25.11 3.24 26.82
CA THR A 119 24.23 4.41 26.87
C THR A 119 22.89 4.08 27.52
N ASP A 120 22.53 4.80 28.55
CA ASP A 120 21.21 4.68 29.16
C ASP A 120 20.10 5.27 28.27
N LYS A 121 18.87 4.83 28.50
CA LYS A 121 17.70 5.20 27.71
C LYS A 121 17.40 6.69 27.71
N GLU A 122 17.63 7.38 28.82
CA GLU A 122 17.31 8.80 28.95
C GLU A 122 18.27 9.66 28.14
N THR A 123 19.56 9.34 28.21
CA THR A 123 20.61 9.96 27.41
C THR A 123 20.38 9.74 25.93
N PHE A 124 20.04 8.50 25.54
CA PHE A 124 19.69 8.20 24.15
C PHE A 124 18.49 9.01 23.65
N LEU A 125 17.40 9.06 24.43
CA LEU A 125 16.21 9.83 24.03
C LEU A 125 16.49 11.34 23.97
N ALA A 126 17.36 11.86 24.84
CA ALA A 126 17.78 13.26 24.78
C ALA A 126 18.56 13.55 23.50
N ALA A 127 19.48 12.67 23.12
CA ALA A 127 20.22 12.77 21.85
C ALA A 127 19.30 12.72 20.63
N ILE A 128 18.33 11.79 20.59
CA ILE A 128 17.31 11.72 19.52
C ILE A 128 16.53 13.02 19.41
N LYS A 129 16.08 13.59 20.52
CA LYS A 129 15.34 14.88 20.51
C LYS A 129 16.18 16.03 20.00
N GLU A 130 17.47 16.07 20.33
CA GLU A 130 18.39 17.09 19.81
C GLU A 130 18.67 16.91 18.32
N ALA A 131 18.91 15.68 17.88
CA ALA A 131 19.09 15.33 16.48
C ALA A 131 17.84 15.65 15.63
N GLN A 132 16.64 15.41 16.18
CA GLN A 132 15.37 15.77 15.54
C GLN A 132 15.26 17.28 15.28
N LYS A 133 15.76 18.12 16.14
CA LYS A 133 15.77 19.58 15.92
C LYS A 133 16.65 19.95 14.73
N GLU A 134 17.78 19.26 14.54
CA GLU A 134 18.63 19.47 13.37
C GLU A 134 17.91 19.06 12.08
N LEU A 135 17.28 17.88 12.03
CA LEU A 135 16.51 17.44 10.87
C LEU A 135 15.34 18.38 10.55
N THR A 136 14.65 18.89 11.57
CA THR A 136 13.51 19.79 11.38
C THR A 136 13.89 21.09 10.64
N LYS A 137 15.15 21.52 10.71
CA LYS A 137 15.63 22.69 9.96
C LYS A 137 15.56 22.46 8.44
N LEU A 138 15.64 21.22 7.98
CA LEU A 138 15.57 20.88 6.56
C LEU A 138 14.15 21.06 5.97
N TYR A 139 13.10 21.05 6.79
CA TYR A 139 11.73 21.31 6.33
C TYR A 139 11.47 22.74 5.82
N GLN A 140 12.41 23.66 6.01
CA GLN A 140 12.34 24.99 5.41
C GLN A 140 12.47 24.96 3.88
N TYR A 141 13.15 23.96 3.33
CA TYR A 141 13.30 23.81 1.89
C TYR A 141 11.97 23.36 1.27
N LYS A 142 11.47 24.14 0.34
CA LYS A 142 10.21 23.87 -0.36
C LYS A 142 10.42 24.01 -1.85
N ASN A 143 9.65 23.24 -2.59
CA ASN A 143 9.62 23.34 -4.03
C ASN A 143 9.11 24.73 -4.47
N THR A 144 9.51 25.13 -5.66
CA THR A 144 8.95 26.31 -6.32
C THR A 144 7.51 26.07 -6.73
N SER A 145 6.77 27.14 -7.03
CA SER A 145 5.39 27.01 -7.53
C SER A 145 5.26 26.29 -8.88
N LEU A 146 6.38 26.11 -9.58
CA LEU A 146 6.44 25.41 -10.87
C LEU A 146 6.84 23.93 -10.72
N ALA A 147 7.19 23.49 -9.52
CA ALA A 147 7.52 22.09 -9.30
C ALA A 147 6.29 21.19 -9.45
N PRO A 148 6.43 20.01 -10.04
CA PRO A 148 5.35 19.05 -10.11
C PRO A 148 4.86 18.64 -8.72
N VAL A 149 3.58 18.33 -8.61
CA VAL A 149 2.95 17.89 -7.36
C VAL A 149 2.53 16.45 -7.52
N ALA A 150 3.17 15.54 -6.77
CA ALA A 150 2.75 14.16 -6.67
C ALA A 150 1.64 14.01 -5.62
N LYS A 151 0.53 13.38 -6.00
CA LYS A 151 -0.51 12.96 -5.05
C LYS A 151 -0.35 11.46 -4.80
N LEU A 152 -0.12 11.10 -3.55
CA LEU A 152 0.07 9.72 -3.14
C LEU A 152 -1.21 9.19 -2.51
N VAL A 153 -1.64 8.02 -2.97
CA VAL A 153 -2.76 7.28 -2.42
C VAL A 153 -2.34 5.82 -2.20
N GLY A 154 -2.70 5.26 -1.05
CA GLY A 154 -2.44 3.86 -0.77
C GLY A 154 -3.38 2.97 -1.58
N HIS A 155 -2.85 1.88 -2.13
CA HIS A 155 -3.60 0.81 -2.76
C HIS A 155 -2.96 -0.53 -2.41
N SER A 156 -3.75 -1.58 -2.31
CA SER A 156 -3.25 -2.95 -2.18
C SER A 156 -3.85 -3.81 -3.28
N HIS A 157 -3.07 -4.04 -4.33
CA HIS A 157 -3.42 -5.08 -5.28
C HIS A 157 -3.35 -6.45 -4.58
N MET A 158 -4.44 -7.19 -4.67
CA MET A 158 -4.52 -8.54 -4.13
C MET A 158 -5.22 -9.43 -5.13
N ASP A 159 -4.46 -10.35 -5.72
CA ASP A 159 -5.08 -11.41 -6.52
C ASP A 159 -6.12 -12.15 -5.69
N THR A 160 -7.34 -12.27 -6.23
CA THR A 160 -8.42 -13.02 -5.57
C THR A 160 -8.09 -14.50 -5.45
N ALA A 161 -7.33 -15.02 -6.41
CA ALA A 161 -6.57 -16.27 -6.35
C ALA A 161 -5.43 -16.18 -7.34
N TRP A 162 -4.27 -16.75 -7.01
CA TRP A 162 -3.12 -16.83 -7.90
C TRP A 162 -2.40 -18.16 -7.71
N HIS A 163 -1.20 -18.16 -7.08
CA HIS A 163 -0.54 -19.38 -6.63
C HIS A 163 -1.07 -19.88 -5.28
N TRP A 164 -2.18 -19.34 -4.84
CA TRP A 164 -2.91 -19.69 -3.63
C TRP A 164 -4.41 -19.71 -3.89
N PRO A 165 -5.18 -20.49 -3.14
CA PRO A 165 -6.63 -20.57 -3.24
C PRO A 165 -7.32 -19.39 -2.53
N ILE A 166 -8.63 -19.25 -2.75
CA ILE A 166 -9.45 -18.14 -2.23
C ILE A 166 -9.44 -18.05 -0.69
N ASP A 167 -9.36 -19.17 0.00
CA ASP A 167 -9.30 -19.18 1.47
C ASP A 167 -8.08 -18.43 2.01
N GLN A 168 -6.97 -18.45 1.28
CA GLN A 168 -5.78 -17.67 1.61
C GLN A 168 -5.97 -16.17 1.30
N THR A 169 -6.73 -15.85 0.27
CA THR A 169 -7.08 -14.46 -0.03
C THR A 169 -7.93 -13.85 1.08
N ILE A 170 -8.85 -14.60 1.67
CA ILE A 170 -9.63 -14.13 2.83
C ILE A 170 -8.70 -13.68 3.95
N LYS A 171 -7.67 -14.45 4.27
CA LYS A 171 -6.66 -14.11 5.29
C LYS A 171 -5.78 -12.94 4.88
N LYS A 172 -5.37 -12.87 3.61
CA LYS A 172 -4.61 -11.73 3.06
C LYS A 172 -5.41 -10.42 3.17
N CYS A 173 -6.68 -10.45 2.79
CA CYS A 173 -7.58 -9.31 2.92
C CYS A 173 -7.70 -8.84 4.37
N ALA A 174 -7.89 -9.78 5.31
CA ALA A 174 -7.99 -9.45 6.72
C ALA A 174 -6.74 -8.74 7.23
N ARG A 175 -5.54 -9.26 6.91
CA ARG A 175 -4.27 -8.62 7.28
C ARG A 175 -4.13 -7.24 6.66
N THR A 176 -4.39 -7.14 5.36
CA THR A 176 -4.24 -5.89 4.61
C THR A 176 -5.17 -4.82 5.17
N PHE A 177 -6.46 -5.08 5.26
CA PHE A 177 -7.42 -4.07 5.70
C PHE A 177 -7.24 -3.69 7.16
N SER A 178 -6.90 -4.63 8.04
CA SER A 178 -6.56 -4.34 9.43
C SER A 178 -5.40 -3.33 9.50
N ASN A 179 -4.34 -3.56 8.73
CA ASN A 179 -3.19 -2.65 8.68
C ASN A 179 -3.56 -1.28 8.10
N GLN A 180 -4.38 -1.23 7.03
CA GLN A 180 -4.78 0.04 6.43
C GLN A 180 -5.61 0.88 7.40
N LEU A 181 -6.53 0.27 8.14
CA LEU A 181 -7.31 0.96 9.16
C LEU A 181 -6.41 1.52 10.27
N LYS A 182 -5.39 0.76 10.70
CA LYS A 182 -4.42 1.22 11.69
C LYS A 182 -3.56 2.37 11.19
N LEU A 183 -3.08 2.29 9.95
CA LEU A 183 -2.35 3.41 9.33
C LEU A 183 -3.22 4.68 9.26
N MET A 184 -4.51 4.57 8.99
CA MET A 184 -5.41 5.71 8.98
C MET A 184 -5.66 6.29 10.38
N GLU A 185 -5.61 5.47 11.42
CA GLU A 185 -5.66 5.96 12.81
C GLU A 185 -4.39 6.74 13.18
N GLU A 186 -3.23 6.24 12.73
CA GLU A 186 -1.92 6.81 13.02
C GLU A 186 -1.61 8.06 12.17
N TYR A 187 -2.03 8.05 10.89
CA TYR A 187 -1.76 9.11 9.91
C TYR A 187 -3.08 9.70 9.38
N PRO A 188 -3.54 10.83 9.90
CA PRO A 188 -4.83 11.44 9.52
C PRO A 188 -4.94 11.81 8.04
N GLU A 189 -3.81 12.12 7.38
CA GLU A 189 -3.71 12.46 5.96
C GLU A 189 -3.80 11.24 5.04
N TYR A 190 -3.57 10.04 5.56
CA TYR A 190 -3.51 8.83 4.75
C TYR A 190 -4.86 8.51 4.11
N ARG A 191 -4.81 8.19 2.82
CA ARG A 191 -5.95 7.76 1.99
C ARG A 191 -5.65 6.40 1.39
N PHE A 192 -6.67 5.59 1.25
CA PHE A 192 -6.55 4.24 0.71
C PHE A 192 -7.68 3.95 -0.27
N ILE A 193 -7.36 3.26 -1.36
CA ILE A 193 -8.30 2.79 -2.37
C ILE A 193 -8.26 1.26 -2.41
N GLN A 194 -9.42 0.63 -2.53
CA GLN A 194 -9.56 -0.79 -2.80
C GLN A 194 -10.40 -1.02 -4.04
N SER A 195 -9.91 -1.87 -4.93
CA SER A 195 -10.40 -2.06 -6.28
C SER A 195 -11.39 -3.23 -6.46
N SER A 196 -11.51 -4.12 -5.48
CA SER A 196 -12.36 -5.32 -5.58
C SER A 196 -13.44 -5.36 -4.52
N SER A 197 -14.70 -5.28 -4.92
CA SER A 197 -15.86 -5.37 -4.01
C SER A 197 -15.94 -6.72 -3.29
N TYR A 198 -15.51 -7.79 -3.96
CA TYR A 198 -15.50 -9.14 -3.39
C TYR A 198 -14.60 -9.26 -2.15
N HIS A 199 -13.49 -8.54 -2.11
CA HIS A 199 -12.61 -8.51 -0.93
C HIS A 199 -13.33 -7.92 0.29
N SER A 200 -14.11 -6.87 0.09
CA SER A 200 -14.95 -6.31 1.16
C SER A 200 -16.08 -7.25 1.58
N TYR A 201 -16.67 -7.98 0.62
CA TYR A 201 -17.65 -9.02 0.91
C TYR A 201 -17.05 -10.16 1.75
N MET A 202 -15.83 -10.61 1.45
CA MET A 202 -15.12 -11.60 2.27
C MET A 202 -14.98 -11.12 3.72
N MET A 203 -14.65 -9.84 3.94
CA MET A 203 -14.55 -9.28 5.30
C MET A 203 -15.90 -9.25 6.00
N LYS A 204 -16.96 -8.90 5.29
CA LYS A 204 -18.33 -8.94 5.83
C LYS A 204 -18.70 -10.33 6.35
N VAL A 205 -18.33 -11.38 5.61
CA VAL A 205 -18.69 -12.76 5.94
C VAL A 205 -17.78 -13.36 7.03
N HIS A 206 -16.47 -13.15 6.91
CA HIS A 206 -15.49 -13.87 7.74
C HIS A 206 -14.94 -13.03 8.90
N TYR A 207 -14.94 -11.69 8.78
CA TYR A 207 -14.39 -10.77 9.79
C TYR A 207 -15.33 -9.57 10.03
N PRO A 208 -16.53 -9.78 10.58
CA PRO A 208 -17.56 -8.73 10.66
C PRO A 208 -17.11 -7.49 11.45
N SER A 209 -16.30 -7.64 12.49
CA SER A 209 -15.79 -6.51 13.28
C SER A 209 -14.85 -5.62 12.46
N LEU A 210 -13.98 -6.25 11.63
CA LEU A 210 -13.11 -5.53 10.71
C LEU A 210 -13.94 -4.80 9.64
N TYR A 211 -14.96 -5.47 9.10
CA TYR A 211 -15.86 -4.88 8.12
C TYR A 211 -16.59 -3.63 8.64
N GLU A 212 -17.03 -3.63 9.88
CA GLU A 212 -17.62 -2.43 10.51
C GLU A 212 -16.60 -1.29 10.66
N GLY A 213 -15.34 -1.60 10.92
CA GLY A 213 -14.24 -0.63 10.90
C GLY A 213 -14.05 -0.03 9.49
N MET A 214 -14.07 -0.88 8.46
CA MET A 214 -13.99 -0.45 7.06
C MET A 214 -15.15 0.50 6.71
N LYS A 215 -16.39 0.16 7.04
CA LYS A 215 -17.58 1.02 6.80
C LYS A 215 -17.43 2.40 7.41
N LYS A 216 -16.97 2.50 8.64
CA LYS A 216 -16.73 3.78 9.31
C LYS A 216 -15.69 4.63 8.57
N THR A 217 -14.65 3.98 8.10
CA THR A 217 -13.54 4.65 7.39
C THR A 217 -13.95 5.07 5.98
N ILE A 218 -14.76 4.27 5.30
CA ILE A 218 -15.39 4.62 4.01
C ILE A 218 -16.30 5.83 4.19
N ALA A 219 -17.17 5.83 5.18
CA ALA A 219 -18.07 6.95 5.48
C ALA A 219 -17.32 8.26 5.80
N SER A 220 -16.08 8.17 6.30
CA SER A 220 -15.22 9.34 6.52
C SER A 220 -14.54 9.88 5.26
N GLY A 221 -14.67 9.20 4.12
CA GLY A 221 -14.03 9.55 2.85
C GLY A 221 -12.52 9.32 2.80
N ARG A 222 -11.96 8.55 3.75
CA ARG A 222 -10.53 8.21 3.77
C ARG A 222 -10.20 6.85 3.15
N TYR A 223 -11.18 6.01 3.02
CA TYR A 223 -11.11 4.75 2.32
C TYR A 223 -12.14 4.76 1.19
N GLU A 224 -11.70 4.62 -0.05
CA GLU A 224 -12.55 4.55 -1.22
C GLU A 224 -12.72 3.09 -1.67
N PRO A 225 -13.94 2.53 -1.65
CA PRO A 225 -14.23 1.23 -2.23
C PRO A 225 -14.40 1.38 -3.75
N ASN A 226 -13.36 1.88 -4.42
CA ASN A 226 -13.33 2.17 -5.84
C ASN A 226 -12.97 0.93 -6.66
N GLY A 227 -12.95 1.03 -8.00
CA GLY A 227 -12.62 -0.06 -8.92
C GLY A 227 -13.81 -0.51 -9.76
N ALA A 228 -15.02 -0.19 -9.36
CA ALA A 228 -16.28 -0.41 -10.08
C ALA A 228 -16.66 -1.88 -10.32
N VAL A 229 -15.80 -2.85 -10.02
CA VAL A 229 -15.97 -4.26 -10.39
C VAL A 229 -16.06 -5.16 -9.16
N TRP A 230 -16.57 -6.37 -9.39
CA TRP A 230 -16.62 -7.39 -8.34
C TRP A 230 -15.22 -7.86 -7.93
N VAL A 231 -14.38 -8.18 -8.94
CA VAL A 231 -12.94 -8.45 -8.76
C VAL A 231 -12.15 -7.71 -9.84
N GLU A 232 -10.86 -7.46 -9.61
CA GLU A 232 -9.94 -7.10 -10.69
C GLU A 232 -9.91 -8.26 -11.68
N CYS A 233 -10.59 -8.10 -12.82
CA CYS A 233 -10.90 -9.19 -13.73
C CYS A 233 -10.00 -9.21 -14.95
N ASP A 234 -9.82 -10.38 -15.54
CA ASP A 234 -9.27 -10.53 -16.89
C ASP A 234 -10.14 -9.76 -17.90
N CYS A 235 -9.50 -9.08 -18.84
CA CYS A 235 -10.18 -8.25 -19.83
C CYS A 235 -10.02 -8.76 -21.28
N ASN A 236 -9.37 -9.90 -21.49
CA ASN A 236 -9.10 -10.48 -22.81
C ASN A 236 -9.95 -11.71 -23.10
N ILE A 237 -10.00 -12.65 -22.16
CA ILE A 237 -10.67 -13.95 -22.35
C ILE A 237 -12.18 -13.86 -22.13
N PRO A 238 -12.70 -13.14 -21.11
CA PRO A 238 -14.13 -13.08 -20.85
C PRO A 238 -14.89 -12.38 -21.97
N GLY A 239 -16.07 -12.89 -22.29
CA GLY A 239 -17.00 -12.20 -23.19
C GLY A 239 -17.62 -10.96 -22.56
N GLY A 240 -18.23 -10.09 -23.37
CA GLY A 240 -18.80 -8.81 -22.94
C GLY A 240 -19.83 -8.93 -21.82
N GLU A 241 -20.69 -9.95 -21.83
CA GLU A 241 -21.67 -10.20 -20.77
C GLU A 241 -21.01 -10.42 -19.41
N TRP A 242 -19.93 -11.18 -19.35
CA TRP A 242 -19.18 -11.38 -18.11
C TRP A 242 -18.53 -10.10 -17.60
N MET A 243 -18.00 -9.30 -18.53
CA MET A 243 -17.47 -7.98 -18.19
C MET A 243 -18.53 -7.05 -17.62
N VAL A 244 -19.70 -6.96 -18.28
CA VAL A 244 -20.85 -6.18 -17.76
C VAL A 244 -21.22 -6.63 -16.34
N ARG A 245 -21.25 -7.94 -16.09
CA ARG A 245 -21.58 -8.47 -14.74
C ARG A 245 -20.57 -8.10 -13.68
N GLN A 246 -19.28 -8.01 -14.01
CA GLN A 246 -18.27 -7.52 -13.07
C GLN A 246 -18.62 -6.11 -12.56
N PHE A 247 -18.98 -5.21 -13.48
CA PHE A 247 -19.40 -3.84 -13.13
C PHE A 247 -20.73 -3.83 -12.38
N VAL A 248 -21.73 -4.53 -12.87
CA VAL A 248 -23.07 -4.57 -12.24
C VAL A 248 -22.97 -5.06 -10.79
N TRP A 249 -22.30 -6.18 -10.56
CA TRP A 249 -22.16 -6.73 -9.21
C TRP A 249 -21.30 -5.84 -8.30
N GLY A 250 -20.22 -5.29 -8.82
CA GLY A 250 -19.35 -4.37 -8.09
C GLY A 250 -20.10 -3.12 -7.64
N GLN A 251 -20.76 -2.43 -8.58
CA GLN A 251 -21.50 -1.20 -8.33
C GLN A 251 -22.72 -1.41 -7.41
N LEU A 252 -23.50 -2.47 -7.64
CA LEU A 252 -24.64 -2.78 -6.75
C LEU A 252 -24.21 -3.09 -5.32
N TYR A 253 -23.08 -3.76 -5.15
CA TYR A 253 -22.56 -4.06 -3.83
C TYR A 253 -22.09 -2.79 -3.11
N THR A 254 -21.27 -1.97 -3.74
CA THR A 254 -20.74 -0.75 -3.11
C THR A 254 -21.84 0.27 -2.84
N GLN A 255 -22.83 0.38 -3.74
CA GLN A 255 -23.99 1.23 -3.52
C GLN A 255 -24.80 0.77 -2.32
N LYS A 256 -25.10 -0.53 -2.24
CA LYS A 256 -25.91 -1.09 -1.16
C LYS A 256 -25.23 -1.02 0.20
N GLU A 257 -23.92 -1.31 0.25
CA GLU A 257 -23.21 -1.48 1.52
C GLU A 257 -22.57 -0.20 2.03
N PHE A 258 -22.21 0.71 1.12
CA PHE A 258 -21.41 1.90 1.42
C PHE A 258 -22.03 3.21 0.93
N ASP A 259 -23.18 3.16 0.23
CA ASP A 259 -23.75 4.31 -0.49
C ASP A 259 -22.74 4.98 -1.43
N TYR A 260 -21.97 4.15 -2.15
CA TYR A 260 -20.87 4.57 -3.01
C TYR A 260 -20.99 3.98 -4.41
N LEU A 261 -20.92 4.84 -5.43
CA LEU A 261 -20.80 4.44 -6.83
C LEU A 261 -19.41 4.83 -7.34
N SER A 262 -18.70 3.86 -7.87
CA SER A 262 -17.38 4.09 -8.44
C SER A 262 -17.47 4.67 -9.84
N ASP A 263 -16.71 5.72 -10.11
CA ASP A 263 -16.58 6.33 -11.43
C ASP A 263 -15.29 5.90 -12.16
N CYS A 264 -14.43 5.13 -11.46
CA CYS A 264 -13.14 4.69 -11.98
C CYS A 264 -13.02 3.17 -11.97
N PHE A 265 -12.64 2.60 -13.10
CA PHE A 265 -12.17 1.23 -13.18
C PHE A 265 -10.68 1.19 -12.84
N TRP A 266 -10.39 0.77 -11.63
CA TRP A 266 -9.02 0.66 -11.10
C TRP A 266 -8.51 -0.75 -11.28
N LEU A 267 -7.66 -0.96 -12.29
CA LEU A 267 -7.21 -2.29 -12.72
C LEU A 267 -5.69 -2.31 -12.91
N PRO A 268 -4.90 -2.35 -11.84
CA PRO A 268 -3.45 -2.18 -11.95
C PRO A 268 -2.73 -3.38 -12.55
N ASP A 269 -3.26 -4.60 -12.40
CA ASP A 269 -2.52 -5.82 -12.71
C ASP A 269 -3.27 -6.75 -13.68
N THR A 270 -3.56 -6.25 -14.88
CA THR A 270 -4.18 -7.02 -15.96
C THR A 270 -3.42 -6.82 -17.26
N PHE A 271 -3.22 -7.89 -18.01
CA PHE A 271 -2.29 -7.98 -19.13
C PHE A 271 -3.04 -7.96 -20.46
N GLY A 272 -3.62 -6.84 -20.80
CA GLY A 272 -4.38 -6.59 -22.02
C GLY A 272 -5.83 -6.17 -21.75
N TYR A 273 -6.40 -5.43 -22.69
CA TYR A 273 -7.68 -4.77 -22.52
C TYR A 273 -8.48 -4.85 -23.81
N SER A 274 -9.72 -5.34 -23.73
CA SER A 274 -10.61 -5.43 -24.87
C SER A 274 -10.95 -4.05 -25.43
N ALA A 275 -10.96 -3.89 -26.73
CA ALA A 275 -11.39 -2.66 -27.41
C ALA A 275 -12.88 -2.30 -27.15
N ALA A 276 -13.68 -3.22 -26.64
CA ALA A 276 -15.07 -2.98 -26.23
C ALA A 276 -15.19 -2.43 -24.79
N LEU A 277 -14.09 -2.40 -24.03
CA LEU A 277 -14.11 -2.01 -22.62
C LEU A 277 -14.61 -0.57 -22.39
N PRO A 278 -14.20 0.46 -23.17
CA PRO A 278 -14.75 1.80 -23.01
C PRO A 278 -16.27 1.89 -23.11
N GLN A 279 -16.88 1.16 -24.06
CA GLN A 279 -18.33 1.07 -24.21
C GLN A 279 -18.98 0.45 -22.97
N ILE A 280 -18.44 -0.65 -22.48
CA ILE A 280 -18.95 -1.37 -21.30
C ILE A 280 -18.85 -0.47 -20.07
N MET A 281 -17.72 0.17 -19.86
CA MET A 281 -17.49 1.09 -18.74
C MET A 281 -18.50 2.22 -18.72
N LYS A 282 -18.65 2.93 -19.85
CA LYS A 282 -19.62 4.03 -19.98
C LYS A 282 -21.05 3.57 -19.78
N GLY A 283 -21.43 2.42 -20.31
CA GLY A 283 -22.73 1.80 -20.09
C GLY A 283 -23.01 1.46 -18.63
N CYS A 284 -21.97 1.26 -17.83
CA CYS A 284 -22.03 0.99 -16.39
C CYS A 284 -21.78 2.22 -15.50
N GLY A 285 -21.70 3.42 -16.08
CA GLY A 285 -21.52 4.68 -15.35
C GLY A 285 -20.06 4.94 -14.89
N VAL A 286 -19.08 4.34 -15.55
CA VAL A 286 -17.66 4.46 -15.22
C VAL A 286 -16.96 5.30 -16.28
N ASP A 287 -16.36 6.42 -15.84
CA ASP A 287 -15.79 7.44 -16.72
C ASP A 287 -14.27 7.39 -16.83
N TYR A 288 -13.62 6.78 -15.84
CA TYR A 288 -12.17 6.79 -15.71
C TYR A 288 -11.61 5.37 -15.70
N PHE A 289 -10.42 5.21 -16.28
CA PHE A 289 -9.69 3.94 -16.27
C PHE A 289 -8.26 4.16 -15.77
N LEU A 290 -7.83 3.30 -14.85
CA LEU A 290 -6.45 3.29 -14.36
C LEU A 290 -5.86 1.89 -14.45
N THR A 291 -4.65 1.81 -14.99
CA THR A 291 -3.84 0.58 -15.03
C THR A 291 -2.35 0.88 -14.92
N THR A 292 -1.53 -0.15 -14.69
CA THR A 292 -0.07 -0.02 -14.66
C THR A 292 0.63 -0.84 -15.74
N LYS A 293 -0.06 -1.84 -16.32
CA LYS A 293 0.59 -2.84 -17.19
C LYS A 293 0.86 -2.38 -18.61
N MET A 294 0.40 -1.22 -19.01
CA MET A 294 0.83 -0.61 -20.29
C MET A 294 2.34 -0.30 -20.30
N ALA A 295 2.95 -0.10 -19.13
CA ALA A 295 4.40 0.10 -19.00
C ALA A 295 5.24 -1.19 -19.16
N TRP A 296 4.60 -2.36 -19.27
CA TRP A 296 5.26 -3.66 -19.39
C TRP A 296 5.37 -4.16 -20.84
N GLY A 297 5.24 -3.28 -21.82
CA GLY A 297 5.51 -3.62 -23.22
C GLY A 297 6.98 -3.99 -23.40
N ASP A 298 7.25 -5.20 -23.93
CA ASP A 298 8.61 -5.71 -24.12
C ASP A 298 9.27 -5.17 -25.40
N THR A 299 8.47 -4.73 -26.37
CA THR A 299 8.96 -4.30 -27.69
C THR A 299 8.84 -2.78 -27.88
N ASN A 300 7.73 -2.19 -27.46
CA ASN A 300 7.45 -0.77 -27.63
C ASN A 300 6.91 -0.17 -26.33
N GLU A 301 7.49 0.93 -25.90
CA GLU A 301 6.89 1.73 -24.83
C GLU A 301 5.66 2.47 -25.35
N PHE A 302 4.59 2.44 -24.55
CA PHE A 302 3.43 3.26 -24.82
C PHE A 302 3.75 4.72 -24.46
N PRO A 303 3.61 5.68 -25.42
CA PRO A 303 4.20 7.00 -25.26
C PRO A 303 3.39 7.99 -24.40
N TYR A 304 2.24 7.59 -23.88
CA TYR A 304 1.34 8.46 -23.13
C TYR A 304 0.97 7.86 -21.77
N ASP A 305 1.01 8.68 -20.73
CA ASP A 305 0.54 8.27 -19.41
C ASP A 305 -0.93 8.65 -19.18
N THR A 306 -1.40 9.71 -19.83
CA THR A 306 -2.77 10.21 -19.67
C THR A 306 -3.36 10.54 -21.03
N PHE A 307 -4.48 9.93 -21.38
CA PHE A 307 -5.10 10.05 -22.70
C PHE A 307 -6.59 9.69 -22.68
N TYR A 308 -7.29 10.00 -23.77
CA TYR A 308 -8.61 9.46 -24.02
C TYR A 308 -8.48 8.18 -24.84
N TRP A 309 -8.87 7.07 -24.22
CA TRP A 309 -8.95 5.78 -24.89
C TRP A 309 -10.29 5.67 -25.61
N GLU A 310 -10.24 5.50 -26.93
CA GLU A 310 -11.42 5.29 -27.76
C GLU A 310 -11.63 3.80 -28.02
N GLY A 311 -12.82 3.32 -27.70
CA GLY A 311 -13.24 1.95 -27.94
C GLY A 311 -13.68 1.70 -29.38
N ILE A 312 -13.99 0.43 -29.68
CA ILE A 312 -14.36 -0.02 -31.03
C ILE A 312 -15.63 0.67 -31.58
N ASP A 313 -16.48 1.17 -30.72
CA ASP A 313 -17.73 1.88 -31.08
C ASP A 313 -17.58 3.41 -31.06
N GLY A 314 -16.40 3.94 -30.83
CA GLY A 314 -16.11 5.38 -30.71
C GLY A 314 -16.36 5.96 -29.31
N THR A 315 -16.79 5.14 -28.35
CA THR A 315 -16.90 5.57 -26.95
C THR A 315 -15.52 5.90 -26.37
N ARG A 316 -15.42 6.99 -25.62
CA ARG A 316 -14.16 7.45 -25.02
C ARG A 316 -14.21 7.44 -23.49
N VAL A 317 -13.15 6.95 -22.88
CA VAL A 317 -12.90 7.01 -21.44
C VAL A 317 -11.58 7.71 -21.16
N PHE A 318 -11.53 8.48 -20.08
CA PHE A 318 -10.29 9.12 -19.65
C PHE A 318 -9.41 8.09 -18.95
N THR A 319 -8.21 7.90 -19.46
CA THR A 319 -7.32 6.81 -19.03
C THR A 319 -6.03 7.38 -18.49
N HIS A 320 -5.59 6.82 -17.37
CA HIS A 320 -4.26 7.05 -16.82
C HIS A 320 -3.51 5.74 -16.65
N THR A 321 -2.26 5.70 -17.14
CA THR A 321 -1.36 4.56 -16.97
C THR A 321 -0.27 4.94 -16.00
N ASN A 322 -0.31 4.36 -14.82
CA ASN A 322 0.71 4.60 -13.80
C ASN A 322 1.87 3.61 -13.98
N ARG A 323 3.10 4.09 -13.93
CA ARG A 323 4.29 3.24 -14.01
C ARG A 323 4.61 2.53 -12.69
N THR A 324 4.10 3.03 -11.57
CA THR A 324 4.39 2.46 -10.25
C THR A 324 3.40 1.38 -9.85
N HIS A 325 3.93 0.19 -9.65
CA HIS A 325 3.25 -0.93 -9.00
C HIS A 325 4.11 -1.44 -7.82
N ILE A 326 4.73 -0.52 -7.09
CA ILE A 326 5.77 -0.81 -6.10
C ILE A 326 5.64 0.10 -4.87
N TRP A 327 6.38 -0.21 -3.82
CA TRP A 327 6.52 0.64 -2.64
C TRP A 327 7.47 1.79 -2.97
N PRO A 328 6.99 3.02 -3.20
CA PRO A 328 7.84 4.08 -3.66
C PRO A 328 8.80 4.55 -2.56
N ASP A 329 10.09 4.43 -2.82
CA ASP A 329 11.13 5.18 -2.16
C ASP A 329 11.37 6.53 -2.87
N ALA A 330 12.33 7.31 -2.40
CA ALA A 330 12.61 8.63 -2.98
C ALA A 330 13.02 8.55 -4.46
N GLN A 331 13.78 7.53 -4.84
CA GLN A 331 14.21 7.32 -6.23
C GLN A 331 13.03 7.01 -7.14
N GLN A 332 12.20 6.07 -6.74
CA GLN A 332 11.03 5.63 -7.49
C GLN A 332 9.99 6.75 -7.64
N LEU A 333 9.81 7.58 -6.60
CA LEU A 333 8.95 8.75 -6.69
C LEU A 333 9.49 9.77 -7.71
N LEU A 334 10.81 10.00 -7.72
CA LEU A 334 11.45 10.89 -8.68
C LEU A 334 11.35 10.35 -10.11
N GLU A 335 11.57 9.07 -10.31
CA GLU A 335 11.43 8.41 -11.61
C GLU A 335 10.00 8.50 -12.14
N CYS A 336 9.00 8.33 -11.28
CA CYS A 336 7.59 8.51 -11.67
C CYS A 336 7.30 9.95 -12.11
N VAL A 337 7.78 10.93 -11.35
CA VAL A 337 7.57 12.36 -11.68
C VAL A 337 8.29 12.76 -12.97
N ASN A 338 9.49 12.21 -13.21
CA ASN A 338 10.28 12.53 -14.41
C ASN A 338 9.84 11.74 -15.65
N GLY A 339 9.11 10.64 -15.47
CA GLY A 339 8.62 9.79 -16.55
C GLY A 339 7.23 10.16 -17.07
N CYS A 340 6.59 11.16 -16.47
CA CYS A 340 5.26 11.67 -16.87
C CYS A 340 5.34 12.75 -17.92
#